data_6e3c0bd26f43f623aaaa17fb71ff7700
#
_entry.id   6e3c0bd26f43f623aaaa17fb71ff7700
#
_cell.length_a   1.000
_cell.length_b   1.000
_cell.length_c   1.000
_cell.angle_alpha   90.00
_cell.angle_beta   90.00
_cell.angle_gamma   90.00
#
_symmetry.space_group_name_H-M   'P 1'
#
loop_
_entity.id
_entity.type
_entity.pdbx_description
1 polymer ?
#
loop_
_entity_poly.entity_id
_entity_poly.type
_entity_poly.pdbx_seq_one_letter_code
_entity_poly.pdbx_strand_id
1 'polypeptide(L)'
;IARSAGCGLREAEAVLEKIQGIDPAGLFARSLAECLRLQAISADELSPEMACVLENLPMLARSEIDDLAKLCGSDRKSVMRLFERLRSYNPKPGAVFDGEAPVVTAPDLVVGQEGGGWRVDLNRSNLPSIRVQKRTGMSKDDRRLLDLALSVARAVERRNITTLRIAAEIVQRQAGFLKEGPTKLVPLSHRDIAAALGLHETTVSRVTTGLRIQTPAGTMALRDFLGAALAGGNGGASLSNKAIQARILAMIWAENPSRPMSDQAITDALAREGVRIARRTVAKYRERLKLASASDRRRQAILQQARRS
;
A
#
# COMPACT_ATOMS: atom_id res chain seq x y z
N ILE A 1 -23.38 9.99 1.18
CA ILE A 1 -22.20 10.12 2.06
C ILE A 1 -22.62 10.64 3.43
N ALA A 2 -23.23 11.84 3.58
CA ALA A 2 -23.64 12.40 4.88
C ALA A 2 -24.53 11.44 5.68
N ARG A 3 -25.55 10.81 5.05
CA ARG A 3 -26.42 9.78 5.66
C ARG A 3 -25.65 8.52 6.09
N SER A 4 -24.69 8.08 5.29
CA SER A 4 -23.87 6.88 5.60
C SER A 4 -22.85 7.15 6.71
N ALA A 5 -22.37 8.40 6.83
CA ALA A 5 -21.43 8.83 7.85
C ALA A 5 -22.10 9.29 9.15
N GLY A 6 -23.44 9.42 9.18
CA GLY A 6 -24.20 9.88 10.35
C GLY A 6 -23.92 11.35 10.72
N CYS A 7 -23.48 12.19 9.76
CA CYS A 7 -23.14 13.58 9.99
C CYS A 7 -24.09 14.54 9.26
N GLY A 8 -24.08 15.83 9.66
CA GLY A 8 -24.86 16.88 9.00
C GLY A 8 -24.35 17.20 7.60
N LEU A 9 -25.22 17.67 6.70
CA LEU A 9 -24.86 18.01 5.31
C LEU A 9 -23.77 19.08 5.27
N ARG A 10 -23.86 20.13 6.07
CA ARG A 10 -22.85 21.20 6.16
C ARG A 10 -21.47 20.69 6.61
N GLU A 11 -21.48 19.74 7.52
CA GLU A 11 -20.26 19.12 8.04
C GLU A 11 -19.58 18.26 6.96
N ALA A 12 -20.38 17.49 6.20
CA ALA A 12 -19.91 16.72 5.08
C ALA A 12 -19.34 17.60 3.95
N GLU A 13 -19.98 18.76 3.67
CA GLU A 13 -19.49 19.73 2.68
C GLU A 13 -18.18 20.39 3.11
N ALA A 14 -18.04 20.79 4.37
CA ALA A 14 -16.80 21.35 4.90
C ALA A 14 -15.63 20.36 4.86
N VAL A 15 -15.90 19.08 5.05
CA VAL A 15 -14.89 18.02 4.87
C VAL A 15 -14.55 17.85 3.38
N LEU A 16 -15.56 17.89 2.50
CA LEU A 16 -15.35 17.77 1.05
C LEU A 16 -14.44 18.88 0.52
N GLU A 17 -14.67 20.13 0.91
CA GLU A 17 -13.81 21.26 0.52
C GLU A 17 -12.35 21.03 0.92
N LYS A 18 -12.11 20.47 2.11
CA LYS A 18 -10.76 20.18 2.56
C LYS A 18 -10.08 19.07 1.72
N ILE A 19 -10.80 17.98 1.39
CA ILE A 19 -10.24 16.90 0.61
C ILE A 19 -10.11 17.23 -0.87
N GLN A 20 -10.90 18.16 -1.41
CA GLN A 20 -10.76 18.67 -2.78
C GLN A 20 -9.46 19.45 -3.01
N GLY A 21 -8.80 19.90 -1.94
CA GLY A 21 -7.46 20.50 -2.01
C GLY A 21 -6.30 19.51 -2.11
N ILE A 22 -6.56 18.21 -2.18
CA ILE A 22 -5.53 17.16 -2.27
C ILE A 22 -5.13 16.93 -3.73
N ASP A 23 -3.82 16.74 -3.99
CA ASP A 23 -3.32 16.37 -5.32
C ASP A 23 -3.61 14.89 -5.65
N PRO A 24 -4.00 14.60 -6.89
CA PRO A 24 -4.22 15.51 -8.03
C PRO A 24 -5.53 16.29 -7.93
N ALA A 25 -5.50 17.57 -8.30
CA ALA A 25 -6.66 18.45 -8.27
C ALA A 25 -7.83 17.85 -9.07
N GLY A 26 -9.05 17.93 -8.49
CA GLY A 26 -10.26 17.38 -9.09
C GLY A 26 -10.56 15.91 -8.74
N LEU A 27 -9.73 15.24 -7.92
CA LEU A 27 -9.92 13.83 -7.54
C LEU A 27 -11.28 13.59 -6.85
N PHE A 28 -11.70 14.50 -5.97
CA PHE A 28 -12.95 14.39 -5.20
C PHE A 28 -14.07 15.27 -5.74
N ALA A 29 -14.07 15.57 -7.04
CA ALA A 29 -15.12 16.32 -7.68
C ALA A 29 -16.41 15.51 -7.83
N ARG A 30 -17.56 16.16 -7.67
CA ARG A 30 -18.91 15.56 -7.80
C ARG A 30 -19.39 15.50 -9.27
N SER A 31 -18.76 16.30 -10.14
CA SER A 31 -19.08 16.39 -11.57
C SER A 31 -17.86 16.70 -12.41
N LEU A 32 -17.95 16.49 -13.73
CA LEU A 32 -16.88 16.87 -14.67
C LEU A 32 -16.60 18.37 -14.62
N ALA A 33 -17.63 19.20 -14.56
CA ALA A 33 -17.48 20.65 -14.45
C ALA A 33 -16.71 21.05 -13.20
N GLU A 34 -17.03 20.47 -12.04
CA GLU A 34 -16.33 20.69 -10.79
C GLU A 34 -14.89 20.18 -10.85
N CYS A 35 -14.65 19.03 -11.48
CA CYS A 35 -13.30 18.46 -11.66
C CYS A 35 -12.39 19.42 -12.45
N LEU A 36 -12.86 19.93 -13.58
CA LEU A 36 -12.12 20.85 -14.42
C LEU A 36 -11.96 22.22 -13.72
N ARG A 37 -12.98 22.67 -12.97
CA ARG A 37 -12.92 23.90 -12.19
C ARG A 37 -11.85 23.83 -11.08
N LEU A 38 -11.77 22.73 -10.34
CA LEU A 38 -10.74 22.54 -9.32
C LEU A 38 -9.33 22.53 -9.91
N GLN A 39 -9.15 21.95 -11.11
CA GLN A 39 -7.87 21.98 -11.82
C GLN A 39 -7.53 23.40 -12.29
N ALA A 40 -8.51 24.16 -12.81
CA ALA A 40 -8.31 25.55 -13.19
C ALA A 40 -7.94 26.44 -11.99
N ILE A 41 -8.54 26.21 -10.82
CA ILE A 41 -8.18 26.90 -9.57
C ILE A 41 -6.74 26.54 -9.16
N SER A 42 -6.39 25.25 -9.21
CA SER A 42 -5.04 24.80 -8.85
C SER A 42 -3.95 25.33 -9.78
N ALA A 43 -4.30 25.60 -11.04
CA ALA A 43 -3.42 26.20 -12.04
C ALA A 43 -3.39 27.75 -11.99
N ASP A 44 -4.21 28.37 -11.14
CA ASP A 44 -4.41 29.84 -11.07
C ASP A 44 -4.91 30.44 -12.41
N GLU A 45 -5.78 29.69 -13.11
CA GLU A 45 -6.26 30.02 -14.45
C GLU A 45 -7.79 30.23 -14.52
N LEU A 46 -8.49 30.20 -13.41
CA LEU A 46 -9.95 30.34 -13.39
C LEU A 46 -10.37 31.80 -13.64
N SER A 47 -10.64 32.12 -14.90
CA SER A 47 -11.26 33.41 -15.26
C SER A 47 -12.80 33.36 -15.17
N PRO A 48 -13.48 34.51 -15.08
CA PRO A 48 -14.95 34.55 -15.13
C PRO A 48 -15.55 33.92 -16.38
N GLU A 49 -14.89 34.08 -17.54
CA GLU A 49 -15.30 33.46 -18.79
C GLU A 49 -15.13 31.93 -18.76
N MET A 50 -14.02 31.44 -18.18
CA MET A 50 -13.80 30.02 -17.99
C MET A 50 -14.83 29.41 -17.05
N ALA A 51 -15.18 30.08 -15.97
CA ALA A 51 -16.24 29.63 -15.06
C ALA A 51 -17.59 29.50 -15.78
N CYS A 52 -17.94 30.47 -16.61
CA CYS A 52 -19.16 30.44 -17.43
C CYS A 52 -19.16 29.28 -18.42
N VAL A 53 -18.03 29.00 -19.09
CA VAL A 53 -17.88 27.87 -20.02
C VAL A 53 -18.01 26.54 -19.28
N LEU A 54 -17.43 26.41 -18.09
CA LEU A 54 -17.50 25.19 -17.28
C LEU A 54 -18.92 24.89 -16.78
N GLU A 55 -19.72 25.91 -16.48
CA GLU A 55 -21.12 25.76 -16.09
C GLU A 55 -21.99 25.32 -17.29
N ASN A 56 -21.57 25.65 -18.52
CA ASN A 56 -22.28 25.37 -19.74
C ASN A 56 -21.59 24.34 -20.67
N LEU A 57 -20.85 23.39 -20.11
CA LEU A 57 -20.16 22.32 -20.84
C LEU A 57 -21.04 21.55 -21.85
N PRO A 58 -22.35 21.30 -21.59
CA PRO A 58 -23.22 20.66 -22.57
C PRO A 58 -23.38 21.45 -23.90
N MET A 59 -23.35 22.78 -23.87
CA MET A 59 -23.39 23.60 -25.10
C MET A 59 -22.09 23.44 -25.90
N LEU A 60 -20.95 23.37 -25.20
CA LEU A 60 -19.65 23.11 -25.81
C LEU A 60 -19.62 21.73 -26.48
N ALA A 61 -20.20 20.70 -25.85
CA ALA A 61 -20.32 19.36 -26.42
C ALA A 61 -21.21 19.31 -27.66
N ARG A 62 -22.20 20.18 -27.78
CA ARG A 62 -23.06 20.33 -28.96
C ARG A 62 -22.48 21.25 -30.03
N SER A 63 -21.28 21.80 -29.81
CA SER A 63 -20.63 22.76 -30.71
C SER A 63 -21.38 24.09 -30.87
N GLU A 64 -22.18 24.47 -29.91
CA GLU A 64 -22.97 25.72 -29.90
C GLU A 64 -22.07 26.90 -29.44
N ILE A 65 -20.94 27.11 -30.15
CA ILE A 65 -19.85 28.00 -29.69
C ILE A 65 -20.28 29.47 -29.73
N ASP A 66 -21.09 29.86 -30.74
CA ASP A 66 -21.50 31.25 -30.92
C ASP A 66 -22.51 31.68 -29.85
N ASP A 67 -23.40 30.79 -29.43
CA ASP A 67 -24.37 31.06 -28.39
C ASP A 67 -23.71 31.02 -27.01
N LEU A 68 -22.73 30.13 -26.81
CA LEU A 68 -21.90 30.10 -25.62
C LEU A 68 -21.05 31.39 -25.47
N ALA A 69 -20.50 31.90 -26.56
CA ALA A 69 -19.74 33.14 -26.56
C ALA A 69 -20.63 34.33 -26.15
N LYS A 70 -21.84 34.43 -26.67
CA LYS A 70 -22.82 35.44 -26.28
C LYS A 70 -23.18 35.31 -24.79
N LEU A 71 -23.43 34.09 -24.32
CA LEU A 71 -23.80 33.80 -22.91
C LEU A 71 -22.69 34.20 -21.93
N CYS A 72 -21.45 33.95 -22.29
CA CYS A 72 -20.27 34.26 -21.45
C CYS A 72 -19.73 35.67 -21.69
N GLY A 73 -20.36 36.49 -22.52
CA GLY A 73 -19.91 37.86 -22.81
C GLY A 73 -18.54 37.94 -23.49
N SER A 74 -18.19 36.89 -24.24
CA SER A 74 -16.87 36.72 -24.89
C SER A 74 -16.98 36.59 -26.39
N ASP A 75 -15.88 36.71 -27.10
CA ASP A 75 -15.81 36.42 -28.51
C ASP A 75 -15.56 34.92 -28.82
N ARG A 76 -15.96 34.48 -30.01
CA ARG A 76 -15.76 33.08 -30.45
C ARG A 76 -14.31 32.61 -30.31
N LYS A 77 -13.34 33.47 -30.61
CA LYS A 77 -11.90 33.13 -30.52
C LYS A 77 -11.46 32.88 -29.08
N SER A 78 -11.98 33.66 -28.14
CA SER A 78 -11.71 33.48 -26.71
C SER A 78 -12.30 32.16 -26.20
N VAL A 79 -13.55 31.84 -26.55
CA VAL A 79 -14.17 30.55 -26.18
C VAL A 79 -13.37 29.37 -26.77
N MET A 80 -12.88 29.46 -28.01
CA MET A 80 -12.05 28.41 -28.63
C MET A 80 -10.71 28.24 -27.87
N ARG A 81 -10.04 29.33 -27.46
CA ARG A 81 -8.82 29.26 -26.63
C ARG A 81 -9.07 28.61 -25.27
N LEU A 82 -10.19 28.97 -24.63
CA LEU A 82 -10.59 28.33 -23.37
C LEU A 82 -10.86 26.85 -23.55
N PHE A 83 -11.50 26.47 -24.66
CA PHE A 83 -11.73 25.06 -24.99
C PHE A 83 -10.42 24.26 -25.21
N GLU A 84 -9.46 24.83 -25.93
CA GLU A 84 -8.13 24.21 -26.08
C GLU A 84 -7.43 24.05 -24.72
N ARG A 85 -7.56 25.04 -23.84
CA ARG A 85 -7.03 24.97 -22.49
C ARG A 85 -7.71 23.88 -21.66
N LEU A 86 -9.05 23.80 -21.70
CA LEU A 86 -9.81 22.76 -21.01
C LEU A 86 -9.45 21.34 -21.47
N ARG A 87 -9.09 21.17 -22.74
CA ARG A 87 -8.62 19.87 -23.27
C ARG A 87 -7.28 19.42 -22.68
N SER A 88 -6.47 20.33 -22.16
CA SER A 88 -5.21 19.99 -21.49
C SER A 88 -5.40 19.46 -20.06
N TYR A 89 -6.58 19.67 -19.45
CA TYR A 89 -6.90 19.15 -18.15
C TYR A 89 -7.29 17.67 -18.18
N ASN A 90 -7.06 16.98 -17.06
CA ASN A 90 -7.37 15.56 -16.95
C ASN A 90 -8.81 15.34 -16.47
N PRO A 91 -9.74 14.81 -17.30
CA PRO A 91 -11.12 14.57 -16.87
C PRO A 91 -11.27 13.43 -15.86
N LYS A 92 -10.22 12.62 -15.68
CA LYS A 92 -10.20 11.48 -14.75
C LYS A 92 -8.88 11.47 -13.94
N PRO A 93 -8.67 12.42 -13.03
CA PRO A 93 -7.42 12.49 -12.26
C PRO A 93 -7.18 11.23 -11.40
N GLY A 94 -8.24 10.52 -11.03
CA GLY A 94 -8.15 9.25 -10.31
C GLY A 94 -7.55 8.09 -11.11
N ALA A 95 -7.50 8.18 -12.45
CA ALA A 95 -6.91 7.13 -13.27
C ALA A 95 -5.42 6.87 -12.99
N VAL A 96 -4.72 7.81 -12.39
CA VAL A 96 -3.34 7.62 -11.91
C VAL A 96 -3.27 6.57 -10.79
N PHE A 97 -4.37 6.37 -10.05
CA PHE A 97 -4.51 5.38 -8.98
C PHE A 97 -5.20 4.10 -9.44
N ASP A 98 -5.71 4.06 -10.68
CA ASP A 98 -6.27 2.87 -11.34
C ASP A 98 -5.19 1.88 -11.81
N GLY A 99 -3.95 1.97 -11.28
CA GLY A 99 -3.08 0.80 -11.28
C GLY A 99 -3.90 -0.39 -10.80
N GLU A 100 -3.81 -1.55 -11.47
CA GLU A 100 -4.54 -2.77 -11.17
C GLU A 100 -4.79 -2.85 -9.66
N ALA A 101 -6.05 -2.74 -9.25
CA ALA A 101 -6.41 -2.91 -7.86
C ALA A 101 -5.76 -4.23 -7.45
N PRO A 102 -4.88 -4.27 -6.46
CA PRO A 102 -4.21 -5.49 -6.09
C PRO A 102 -5.30 -6.52 -5.90
N VAL A 103 -5.30 -7.54 -6.74
CA VAL A 103 -6.28 -8.65 -6.65
C VAL A 103 -6.24 -9.07 -5.19
N VAL A 104 -7.29 -8.76 -4.45
CA VAL A 104 -7.40 -9.09 -3.03
C VAL A 104 -7.58 -10.60 -2.98
N THR A 105 -6.47 -11.28 -3.16
CA THR A 105 -6.44 -12.75 -3.04
C THR A 105 -6.65 -13.05 -1.56
N ALA A 106 -7.64 -13.89 -1.27
CA ALA A 106 -7.88 -14.35 0.09
C ALA A 106 -6.57 -14.92 0.68
N PRO A 107 -6.25 -14.64 1.96
CA PRO A 107 -5.03 -15.13 2.58
C PRO A 107 -5.06 -16.66 2.70
N ASP A 108 -3.90 -17.31 2.53
CA ASP A 108 -3.75 -18.76 2.68
C ASP A 108 -3.64 -19.17 4.14
N LEU A 109 -3.14 -18.25 4.98
CA LEU A 109 -2.89 -18.41 6.40
C LEU A 109 -3.52 -17.27 7.19
N VAL A 110 -3.97 -17.57 8.41
CA VAL A 110 -4.55 -16.59 9.32
C VAL A 110 -3.82 -16.68 10.67
N VAL A 111 -3.40 -15.52 11.19
CA VAL A 111 -2.81 -15.41 12.53
C VAL A 111 -3.89 -14.99 13.51
N GLY A 112 -4.09 -15.79 14.55
CA GLY A 112 -4.93 -15.49 15.69
C GLY A 112 -4.14 -15.37 16.99
N GLN A 113 -4.74 -14.79 18.01
CA GLN A 113 -4.17 -14.74 19.33
C GLN A 113 -4.87 -15.79 20.22
N GLU A 114 -4.10 -16.66 20.87
CA GLU A 114 -4.62 -17.70 21.75
C GLU A 114 -3.74 -17.86 22.98
N GLY A 115 -4.32 -17.79 24.16
CA GLY A 115 -3.62 -18.01 25.43
C GLY A 115 -2.41 -17.07 25.68
N GLY A 116 -2.41 -15.86 25.14
CA GLY A 116 -1.30 -14.90 25.23
C GLY A 116 -0.18 -15.11 24.20
N GLY A 117 -0.28 -16.15 23.34
CA GLY A 117 0.63 -16.43 22.23
C GLY A 117 -0.03 -16.21 20.86
N TRP A 118 0.74 -16.48 19.82
CA TRP A 118 0.27 -16.40 18.43
C TRP A 118 0.03 -17.79 17.88
N ARG A 119 -1.14 -17.99 17.25
CA ARG A 119 -1.51 -19.21 16.55
C ARG A 119 -1.64 -18.93 15.06
N VAL A 120 -1.26 -19.89 14.24
CA VAL A 120 -1.41 -19.86 12.78
C VAL A 120 -2.32 -20.99 12.35
N ASP A 121 -3.35 -20.62 11.58
CA ASP A 121 -4.27 -21.56 10.97
C ASP A 121 -4.25 -21.46 9.45
N LEU A 122 -4.53 -22.59 8.77
CA LEU A 122 -4.75 -22.61 7.33
C LEU A 122 -6.13 -22.06 7.01
N ASN A 123 -6.21 -21.16 6.04
CA ASN A 123 -7.50 -20.75 5.49
C ASN A 123 -8.04 -21.87 4.57
N ARG A 124 -8.91 -22.69 5.10
CA ARG A 124 -9.49 -23.84 4.40
C ARG A 124 -10.35 -23.45 3.19
N SER A 125 -10.80 -22.20 3.10
CA SER A 125 -11.56 -21.69 1.95
C SER A 125 -10.68 -21.51 0.71
N ASN A 126 -9.38 -21.32 0.89
CA ASN A 126 -8.43 -21.04 -0.17
C ASN A 126 -7.51 -22.22 -0.50
N LEU A 127 -7.40 -23.21 0.40
CA LEU A 127 -6.52 -24.36 0.21
C LEU A 127 -7.31 -25.61 -0.19
N PRO A 128 -6.81 -26.38 -1.16
CA PRO A 128 -7.52 -27.59 -1.60
C PRO A 128 -7.58 -28.63 -0.47
N SER A 129 -8.78 -29.14 -0.20
CA SER A 129 -8.99 -30.31 0.64
C SER A 129 -9.39 -31.50 -0.25
N ILE A 130 -8.68 -32.62 -0.10
CA ILE A 130 -8.92 -33.81 -0.91
C ILE A 130 -9.46 -34.90 0.02
N ARG A 131 -10.67 -35.40 -0.31
CA ARG A 131 -11.27 -36.57 0.35
C ARG A 131 -11.37 -37.71 -0.66
N VAL A 132 -10.71 -38.84 -0.40
CA VAL A 132 -10.77 -40.04 -1.24
C VAL A 132 -11.82 -40.97 -0.65
N GLN A 133 -12.81 -41.34 -1.46
CA GLN A 133 -13.85 -42.31 -1.07
C GLN A 133 -13.55 -43.66 -1.70
N LYS A 134 -13.55 -44.74 -0.89
CA LYS A 134 -13.46 -46.11 -1.36
C LYS A 134 -14.84 -46.63 -1.77
N ARG A 135 -14.94 -47.28 -2.90
CA ARG A 135 -16.14 -48.01 -3.35
C ARG A 135 -15.95 -49.52 -3.16
N THR A 136 -17.04 -50.23 -2.85
CA THR A 136 -17.06 -51.69 -2.83
C THR A 136 -17.14 -52.21 -4.27
N GLY A 137 -16.50 -53.37 -4.55
CA GLY A 137 -16.55 -54.00 -5.89
C GLY A 137 -15.60 -53.41 -6.94
N MET A 138 -14.50 -52.76 -6.53
CA MET A 138 -13.52 -52.13 -7.42
C MET A 138 -12.77 -53.14 -8.27
N SER A 139 -12.59 -52.83 -9.57
CA SER A 139 -11.73 -53.57 -10.50
C SER A 139 -10.25 -53.41 -10.12
N LYS A 140 -9.37 -54.16 -10.78
CA LYS A 140 -7.91 -54.08 -10.55
C LYS A 140 -7.35 -52.73 -10.94
N ASP A 141 -7.88 -52.11 -11.99
CA ASP A 141 -7.46 -50.78 -12.44
C ASP A 141 -7.97 -49.68 -11.54
N ASP A 142 -9.20 -49.82 -11.02
CA ASP A 142 -9.76 -48.88 -10.02
C ASP A 142 -8.93 -48.86 -8.72
N ARG A 143 -8.39 -50.01 -8.30
CA ARG A 143 -7.49 -50.08 -7.13
C ARG A 143 -6.20 -49.29 -7.35
N ARG A 144 -5.59 -49.38 -8.55
CA ARG A 144 -4.41 -48.59 -8.92
C ARG A 144 -4.70 -47.09 -8.88
N LEU A 145 -5.85 -46.67 -9.42
CA LEU A 145 -6.31 -45.28 -9.38
C LEU A 145 -6.57 -44.82 -7.94
N LEU A 146 -7.13 -45.66 -7.09
CA LEU A 146 -7.32 -45.41 -5.67
C LEU A 146 -5.98 -45.16 -4.95
N ASP A 147 -4.98 -45.99 -5.20
CA ASP A 147 -3.65 -45.87 -4.60
C ASP A 147 -2.98 -44.58 -5.02
N LEU A 148 -3.12 -44.19 -6.30
CA LEU A 148 -2.66 -42.88 -6.80
C LEU A 148 -3.38 -41.73 -6.10
N ALA A 149 -4.72 -41.77 -6.02
CA ALA A 149 -5.53 -40.74 -5.35
C ALA A 149 -5.13 -40.61 -3.87
N LEU A 150 -4.92 -41.72 -3.16
CA LEU A 150 -4.45 -41.70 -1.77
C LEU A 150 -3.03 -41.11 -1.64
N SER A 151 -2.14 -41.37 -2.62
CA SER A 151 -0.80 -40.82 -2.61
C SER A 151 -0.82 -39.30 -2.79
N VAL A 152 -1.69 -38.79 -3.69
CA VAL A 152 -1.90 -37.32 -3.89
C VAL A 152 -2.49 -36.67 -2.64
N ALA A 153 -3.53 -37.27 -2.05
CA ALA A 153 -4.14 -36.77 -0.82
C ALA A 153 -3.10 -36.65 0.30
N ARG A 154 -2.28 -37.68 0.50
CA ARG A 154 -1.16 -37.67 1.48
C ARG A 154 -0.10 -36.61 1.16
N ALA A 155 0.18 -36.37 -0.11
CA ALA A 155 1.14 -35.35 -0.52
C ALA A 155 0.62 -33.93 -0.19
N VAL A 156 -0.67 -33.66 -0.45
CA VAL A 156 -1.31 -32.38 -0.10
C VAL A 156 -1.33 -32.18 1.42
N GLU A 157 -1.68 -33.17 2.18
CA GLU A 157 -1.69 -33.11 3.64
C GLU A 157 -0.30 -32.83 4.22
N ARG A 158 0.73 -33.53 3.73
CA ARG A 158 2.13 -33.27 4.11
C ARG A 158 2.57 -31.85 3.78
N ARG A 159 2.18 -31.34 2.61
CA ARG A 159 2.44 -29.94 2.24
C ARG A 159 1.80 -28.98 3.24
N ASN A 160 0.52 -29.20 3.59
CA ASN A 160 -0.21 -28.36 4.52
C ASN A 160 0.42 -28.35 5.92
N ILE A 161 0.79 -29.52 6.44
CA ILE A 161 1.49 -29.65 7.71
C ILE A 161 2.84 -28.92 7.67
N THR A 162 3.63 -29.09 6.62
CA THR A 162 4.91 -28.39 6.46
C THR A 162 4.73 -26.88 6.39
N THR A 163 3.71 -26.42 5.66
CA THR A 163 3.35 -25.00 5.57
C THR A 163 3.02 -24.42 6.94
N LEU A 164 2.18 -25.10 7.72
CA LEU A 164 1.84 -24.67 9.08
C LEU A 164 3.06 -24.59 10.00
N ARG A 165 3.93 -25.63 9.96
CA ARG A 165 5.15 -25.62 10.79
C ARG A 165 6.07 -24.46 10.46
N ILE A 166 6.28 -24.17 9.16
CA ILE A 166 7.12 -23.05 8.72
C ILE A 166 6.48 -21.71 9.13
N ALA A 167 5.18 -21.55 8.91
CA ALA A 167 4.47 -20.32 9.25
C ALA A 167 4.43 -20.08 10.78
N ALA A 168 4.21 -21.13 11.57
CA ALA A 168 4.22 -21.04 13.03
C ALA A 168 5.60 -20.60 13.55
N GLU A 169 6.68 -21.18 13.04
CA GLU A 169 8.05 -20.81 13.42
C GLU A 169 8.36 -19.34 13.07
N ILE A 170 7.95 -18.88 11.88
CA ILE A 170 8.10 -17.49 11.46
C ILE A 170 7.32 -16.55 12.41
N VAL A 171 6.06 -16.86 12.69
CA VAL A 171 5.17 -16.05 13.52
C VAL A 171 5.68 -15.96 14.95
N GLN A 172 6.17 -17.06 15.53
CA GLN A 172 6.76 -17.06 16.88
C GLN A 172 7.99 -16.15 16.97
N ARG A 173 8.90 -16.22 15.97
CA ARG A 173 10.09 -15.35 15.93
C ARG A 173 9.75 -13.89 15.65
N GLN A 174 8.64 -13.63 14.99
CA GLN A 174 8.17 -12.29 14.66
C GLN A 174 7.05 -11.79 15.60
N ALA A 175 6.95 -12.33 16.80
CA ALA A 175 5.94 -11.92 17.78
C ALA A 175 6.01 -10.42 18.10
N GLY A 176 7.20 -9.82 18.11
CA GLY A 176 7.39 -8.38 18.29
C GLY A 176 6.76 -7.56 17.16
N PHE A 177 6.93 -7.99 15.91
CA PHE A 177 6.27 -7.36 14.76
C PHE A 177 4.74 -7.41 14.87
N LEU A 178 4.19 -8.53 15.29
CA LEU A 178 2.75 -8.70 15.41
C LEU A 178 2.12 -7.84 16.52
N LYS A 179 2.89 -7.51 17.56
CA LYS A 179 2.43 -6.66 18.68
C LYS A 179 2.67 -5.18 18.42
N GLU A 180 3.85 -4.81 17.94
CA GLU A 180 4.35 -3.43 17.93
C GLU A 180 4.59 -2.89 16.49
N GLY A 181 4.34 -3.72 15.48
CA GLY A 181 4.41 -3.32 14.07
C GLY A 181 5.81 -3.40 13.44
N PRO A 182 5.99 -2.77 12.25
CA PRO A 182 7.15 -2.99 11.37
C PRO A 182 8.52 -2.65 11.96
N THR A 183 8.57 -1.76 12.95
CA THR A 183 9.81 -1.34 13.62
C THR A 183 10.47 -2.46 14.44
N LYS A 184 9.71 -3.49 14.80
CA LYS A 184 10.14 -4.65 15.60
C LYS A 184 10.37 -5.91 14.78
N LEU A 185 10.43 -5.78 13.46
CA LEU A 185 10.70 -6.92 12.58
C LEU A 185 12.14 -7.42 12.78
N VAL A 186 12.27 -8.65 13.28
CA VAL A 186 13.56 -9.31 13.51
C VAL A 186 14.11 -9.86 12.20
N PRO A 187 15.43 -9.76 11.94
CA PRO A 187 16.05 -10.41 10.79
C PRO A 187 15.87 -11.92 10.89
N LEU A 188 15.41 -12.54 9.83
CA LEU A 188 15.16 -13.98 9.79
C LEU A 188 15.43 -14.50 8.39
N SER A 189 16.32 -15.46 8.24
CA SER A 189 16.66 -16.06 6.96
C SER A 189 15.93 -17.41 6.75
N HIS A 190 15.85 -17.84 5.49
CA HIS A 190 15.33 -19.18 5.18
C HIS A 190 16.15 -20.27 5.87
N ARG A 191 17.46 -20.06 6.00
CA ARG A 191 18.39 -20.98 6.66
C ARG A 191 18.08 -21.15 8.15
N ASP A 192 17.71 -20.07 8.84
CA ASP A 192 17.38 -20.12 10.26
C ASP A 192 16.13 -20.96 10.52
N ILE A 193 15.11 -20.80 9.66
CA ILE A 193 13.89 -21.62 9.72
C ILE A 193 14.17 -23.06 9.35
N ALA A 194 14.95 -23.28 8.29
CA ALA A 194 15.34 -24.62 7.85
C ALA A 194 16.08 -25.39 8.95
N ALA A 195 17.04 -24.75 9.60
CA ALA A 195 17.79 -25.33 10.71
C ALA A 195 16.88 -25.67 11.92
N ALA A 196 15.96 -24.78 12.30
CA ALA A 196 15.06 -24.99 13.42
C ALA A 196 14.08 -26.17 13.19
N LEU A 197 13.64 -26.36 11.95
CA LEU A 197 12.63 -27.39 11.60
C LEU A 197 13.22 -28.69 11.04
N GLY A 198 14.53 -28.77 10.84
CA GLY A 198 15.19 -29.92 10.20
C GLY A 198 14.79 -30.07 8.71
N LEU A 199 14.59 -28.96 8.01
CA LEU A 199 14.18 -28.90 6.61
C LEU A 199 15.33 -28.40 5.71
N HIS A 200 15.21 -28.65 4.42
CA HIS A 200 16.11 -28.02 3.46
C HIS A 200 15.68 -26.57 3.18
N GLU A 201 16.63 -25.66 2.98
CA GLU A 201 16.37 -24.23 2.74
C GLU A 201 15.46 -24.00 1.51
N THR A 202 15.63 -24.80 0.45
CA THR A 202 14.77 -24.72 -0.73
C THR A 202 13.30 -25.05 -0.44
N THR A 203 13.03 -25.92 0.52
CA THR A 203 11.65 -26.24 0.96
C THR A 203 11.02 -25.03 1.64
N VAL A 204 11.75 -24.36 2.52
CA VAL A 204 11.29 -23.13 3.19
C VAL A 204 11.05 -22.04 2.16
N SER A 205 11.99 -21.82 1.24
CA SER A 205 11.87 -20.82 0.18
C SER A 205 10.64 -21.05 -0.71
N ARG A 206 10.40 -22.30 -1.16
CA ARG A 206 9.23 -22.65 -1.98
C ARG A 206 7.91 -22.44 -1.25
N VAL A 207 7.85 -22.77 0.03
CA VAL A 207 6.64 -22.61 0.84
C VAL A 207 6.36 -21.12 1.09
N THR A 208 7.38 -20.31 1.40
CA THR A 208 7.22 -18.88 1.69
C THR A 208 6.95 -18.03 0.46
N THR A 209 7.34 -18.53 -0.73
CA THR A 209 7.08 -17.85 -2.00
C THR A 209 5.65 -18.12 -2.46
N GLY A 210 4.83 -17.08 -2.56
CA GLY A 210 3.46 -17.18 -3.08
C GLY A 210 2.37 -17.36 -2.03
N LEU A 211 2.69 -17.63 -0.76
CA LEU A 211 1.69 -17.66 0.31
C LEU A 211 1.46 -16.29 0.95
N ARG A 212 0.20 -16.00 1.24
CA ARG A 212 -0.23 -14.80 1.94
C ARG A 212 -0.74 -15.15 3.34
N ILE A 213 -0.42 -14.31 4.30
CA ILE A 213 -0.82 -14.48 5.69
C ILE A 213 -1.56 -13.23 6.16
N GLN A 214 -2.73 -13.43 6.77
CA GLN A 214 -3.49 -12.38 7.43
C GLN A 214 -2.97 -12.21 8.85
N THR A 215 -2.59 -10.97 9.19
CA THR A 215 -2.14 -10.56 10.51
C THR A 215 -3.03 -9.45 11.05
N PRO A 216 -2.96 -9.08 12.34
CA PRO A 216 -3.67 -7.92 12.87
C PRO A 216 -3.31 -6.60 12.15
N ALA A 217 -2.10 -6.50 11.59
CA ALA A 217 -1.63 -5.34 10.82
C ALA A 217 -2.05 -5.37 9.34
N GLY A 218 -2.78 -6.41 8.89
CA GLY A 218 -3.22 -6.58 7.51
C GLY A 218 -2.67 -7.84 6.84
N THR A 219 -3.04 -8.05 5.58
CA THR A 219 -2.60 -9.20 4.77
C THR A 219 -1.29 -8.89 4.06
N MET A 220 -0.29 -9.76 4.22
CA MET A 220 1.04 -9.61 3.64
C MET A 220 1.57 -10.94 3.09
N ALA A 221 2.61 -10.88 2.25
CA ALA A 221 3.25 -12.12 1.78
C ALA A 221 4.08 -12.73 2.91
N LEU A 222 4.04 -14.07 3.06
CA LEU A 222 4.80 -14.77 4.10
C LEU A 222 6.32 -14.52 3.98
N ARG A 223 6.83 -14.36 2.76
CA ARG A 223 8.22 -13.97 2.50
C ARG A 223 8.61 -12.60 3.06
N ASP A 224 7.64 -11.74 3.34
CA ASP A 224 7.90 -10.38 3.82
C ASP A 224 8.41 -10.36 5.27
N PHE A 225 8.21 -11.44 6.01
CA PHE A 225 8.78 -11.67 7.33
C PHE A 225 10.25 -12.08 7.29
N LEU A 226 10.74 -12.47 6.11
CA LEU A 226 12.10 -12.92 5.92
C LEU A 226 12.93 -11.77 5.32
N GLY A 227 14.09 -11.54 5.88
CA GLY A 227 15.00 -10.49 5.42
C GLY A 227 16.39 -10.64 6.02
N ALA A 228 17.41 -10.33 5.23
CA ALA A 228 18.78 -10.34 5.72
C ALA A 228 18.99 -9.31 6.83
N ALA A 229 19.75 -9.71 7.85
CA ALA A 229 20.28 -8.78 8.83
C ALA A 229 21.23 -7.80 8.13
N LEU A 230 21.07 -6.51 8.37
CA LEU A 230 22.19 -5.59 8.20
C LEU A 230 23.14 -5.82 9.38
N ALA A 231 24.39 -6.10 9.09
CA ALA A 231 25.41 -6.30 10.10
C ALA A 231 25.48 -5.06 11.00
N GLY A 232 24.87 -5.16 12.17
CA GLY A 232 25.13 -4.25 13.26
C GLY A 232 26.55 -4.54 13.73
N GLY A 233 27.42 -3.52 13.76
CA GLY A 233 28.75 -3.70 14.33
C GLY A 233 28.64 -4.17 15.78
N ASN A 234 29.54 -5.08 16.18
CA ASN A 234 29.76 -5.66 17.51
C ASN A 234 28.66 -5.35 18.56
N GLY A 235 27.70 -6.29 18.72
CA GLY A 235 26.79 -6.30 19.90
C GLY A 235 25.51 -5.46 19.79
N GLY A 236 25.24 -4.77 18.69
CA GLY A 236 24.01 -4.02 18.48
C GLY A 236 22.87 -4.92 17.98
N ALA A 237 21.61 -4.54 18.30
CA ALA A 237 20.42 -5.25 17.84
C ALA A 237 20.40 -5.33 16.30
N SER A 238 20.43 -6.56 15.79
CA SER A 238 20.31 -6.82 14.35
C SER A 238 18.88 -6.50 13.92
N LEU A 239 18.71 -5.45 13.10
CA LEU A 239 17.39 -5.07 12.54
C LEU A 239 17.31 -5.46 11.07
N SER A 240 16.09 -5.81 10.65
CA SER A 240 15.83 -6.08 9.23
C SER A 240 15.84 -4.77 8.41
N ASN A 241 16.13 -4.87 7.12
CA ASN A 241 16.08 -3.73 6.19
C ASN A 241 14.72 -3.01 6.24
N LYS A 242 13.62 -3.76 6.38
CA LYS A 242 12.26 -3.22 6.49
C LYS A 242 12.04 -2.49 7.81
N ALA A 243 12.57 -3.00 8.92
CA ALA A 243 12.49 -2.33 10.23
C ALA A 243 13.22 -0.99 10.21
N ILE A 244 14.39 -0.92 9.58
CA ILE A 244 15.15 0.33 9.44
C ILE A 244 14.39 1.34 8.56
N GLN A 245 13.82 0.90 7.44
CA GLN A 245 12.99 1.76 6.60
C GLN A 245 11.77 2.30 7.34
N ALA A 246 11.10 1.46 8.13
CA ALA A 246 9.97 1.88 8.96
C ALA A 246 10.39 2.90 10.04
N ARG A 247 11.58 2.75 10.63
CA ARG A 247 12.13 3.73 11.58
C ARG A 247 12.46 5.06 10.93
N ILE A 248 13.11 5.04 9.75
CA ILE A 248 13.39 6.27 8.98
C ILE A 248 12.08 6.99 8.67
N LEU A 249 11.06 6.28 8.23
CA LEU A 249 9.75 6.83 7.96
C LEU A 249 9.12 7.47 9.21
N ALA A 250 9.16 6.77 10.35
CA ALA A 250 8.62 7.26 11.62
C ALA A 250 9.37 8.53 12.11
N MET A 251 10.69 8.57 11.96
CA MET A 251 11.51 9.74 12.32
C MET A 251 11.16 10.97 11.47
N ILE A 252 10.97 10.76 10.16
CA ILE A 252 10.61 11.84 9.23
C ILE A 252 9.17 12.33 9.49
N TRP A 253 8.25 11.45 9.83
CA TRP A 253 6.87 11.86 10.14
C TRP A 253 6.74 12.59 11.49
N ALA A 254 7.62 12.26 12.43
CA ALA A 254 7.67 12.92 13.74
C ALA A 254 8.54 14.19 13.76
N GLU A 255 9.22 14.54 12.64
CA GLU A 255 10.10 15.69 12.58
C GLU A 255 9.34 17.03 12.59
N ASN A 256 10.03 18.09 13.04
CA ASN A 256 9.51 19.45 12.90
C ASN A 256 9.63 19.92 11.44
N PRO A 257 8.51 20.25 10.76
CA PRO A 257 8.53 20.68 9.36
C PRO A 257 9.43 21.90 9.08
N SER A 258 9.59 22.80 10.06
CA SER A 258 10.47 23.97 9.92
C SER A 258 11.95 23.63 10.05
N ARG A 259 12.27 22.43 10.58
CA ARG A 259 13.62 21.98 10.85
C ARG A 259 13.79 20.48 10.57
N PRO A 260 13.62 20.07 9.31
CA PRO A 260 13.66 18.65 8.93
C PRO A 260 15.03 18.01 9.17
N MET A 261 15.03 16.75 9.57
CA MET A 261 16.23 15.97 9.84
C MET A 261 17.02 15.71 8.56
N SER A 262 18.31 15.98 8.57
CA SER A 262 19.21 15.58 7.48
C SER A 262 19.46 14.07 7.48
N ASP A 263 19.90 13.51 6.33
CA ASP A 263 20.27 12.09 6.26
C ASP A 263 21.39 11.74 7.27
N GLN A 264 22.25 12.71 7.59
CA GLN A 264 23.27 12.54 8.66
C GLN A 264 22.61 12.49 10.05
N ALA A 265 21.68 13.40 10.35
CA ALA A 265 21.00 13.42 11.63
C ALA A 265 20.18 12.13 11.87
N ILE A 266 19.57 11.58 10.82
CA ILE A 266 18.89 10.27 10.86
C ILE A 266 19.92 9.15 11.12
N THR A 267 21.08 9.19 10.45
CA THR A 267 22.15 8.22 10.69
C THR A 267 22.62 8.22 12.15
N ASP A 268 22.83 9.41 12.71
CA ASP A 268 23.26 9.59 14.09
C ASP A 268 22.18 9.15 15.11
N ALA A 269 20.91 9.39 14.78
CA ALA A 269 19.80 8.91 15.60
C ALA A 269 19.71 7.38 15.61
N LEU A 270 19.83 6.73 14.45
CA LEU A 270 19.87 5.28 14.33
C LEU A 270 21.09 4.67 15.03
N ALA A 271 22.25 5.34 14.98
CA ALA A 271 23.45 4.90 15.70
C ALA A 271 23.27 4.91 17.21
N ARG A 272 22.56 5.90 17.77
CA ARG A 272 22.19 5.95 19.20
C ARG A 272 21.26 4.80 19.61
N GLU A 273 20.44 4.30 18.69
CA GLU A 273 19.60 3.12 18.89
C GLU A 273 20.36 1.79 18.65
N GLY A 274 21.67 1.85 18.43
CA GLY A 274 22.52 0.67 18.18
C GLY A 274 22.57 0.20 16.73
N VAL A 275 21.96 0.94 15.79
CA VAL A 275 21.91 0.60 14.37
C VAL A 275 22.94 1.42 13.59
N ARG A 276 24.09 0.80 13.25
CA ARG A 276 25.15 1.46 12.48
C ARG A 276 24.95 1.24 10.99
N ILE A 277 24.54 2.28 10.28
CA ILE A 277 24.42 2.30 8.82
C ILE A 277 25.08 3.55 8.24
N ALA A 278 25.52 3.47 7.00
CA ALA A 278 26.15 4.62 6.34
C ALA A 278 25.08 5.64 5.91
N ARG A 279 25.40 6.93 5.94
CA ARG A 279 24.56 8.03 5.44
C ARG A 279 24.02 7.76 4.02
N ARG A 280 24.85 7.19 3.13
CA ARG A 280 24.44 6.83 1.76
C ARG A 280 23.31 5.79 1.76
N THR A 281 23.31 4.86 2.72
CA THR A 281 22.26 3.85 2.87
C THR A 281 20.95 4.48 3.36
N VAL A 282 21.01 5.46 4.27
CA VAL A 282 19.84 6.24 4.71
C VAL A 282 19.24 6.99 3.52
N ALA A 283 20.06 7.68 2.73
CA ALA A 283 19.61 8.38 1.53
C ALA A 283 18.90 7.43 0.54
N LYS A 284 19.51 6.27 0.26
CA LYS A 284 18.91 5.24 -0.61
C LYS A 284 17.56 4.72 -0.08
N TYR A 285 17.43 4.54 1.23
CA TYR A 285 16.16 4.10 1.83
C TYR A 285 15.11 5.19 1.78
N ARG A 286 15.47 6.44 2.04
CA ARG A 286 14.58 7.60 1.91
C ARG A 286 14.05 7.73 0.47
N GLU A 287 14.92 7.64 -0.53
CA GLU A 287 14.52 7.66 -1.95
C GLU A 287 13.59 6.50 -2.31
N ARG A 288 13.88 5.28 -1.84
CA ARG A 288 13.01 4.12 -2.05
C ARG A 288 11.62 4.31 -1.43
N LEU A 289 11.53 5.03 -0.31
CA LEU A 289 10.29 5.41 0.36
C LEU A 289 9.62 6.63 -0.32
N LYS A 290 10.20 7.17 -1.41
CA LYS A 290 9.72 8.37 -2.12
C LYS A 290 9.64 9.61 -1.22
N LEU A 291 10.52 9.72 -0.23
CA LEU A 291 10.60 10.87 0.66
C LEU A 291 11.61 11.90 0.13
N ALA A 292 11.20 13.16 0.10
CA ALA A 292 12.02 14.27 -0.38
C ALA A 292 13.24 14.52 0.54
N SER A 293 14.27 15.20 0.01
CA SER A 293 15.46 15.60 0.80
C SER A 293 15.07 16.57 1.94
N ALA A 294 15.90 16.72 2.96
CA ALA A 294 15.66 17.67 4.05
C ALA A 294 15.49 19.11 3.53
N SER A 295 16.25 19.52 2.51
CA SER A 295 16.13 20.82 1.86
C SER A 295 14.79 21.01 1.17
N ASP A 296 14.33 19.97 0.45
CA ASP A 296 13.05 20.03 -0.26
C ASP A 296 11.87 20.00 0.71
N ARG A 297 11.93 19.17 1.75
CA ARG A 297 10.90 19.13 2.81
C ARG A 297 10.77 20.48 3.53
N ARG A 298 11.91 21.14 3.82
CA ARG A 298 11.92 22.50 4.38
C ARG A 298 11.27 23.51 3.44
N ARG A 299 11.59 23.45 2.14
CA ARG A 299 11.00 24.31 1.13
C ARG A 299 9.49 24.11 1.03
N GLN A 300 9.03 22.87 1.01
CA GLN A 300 7.60 22.54 1.01
C GLN A 300 6.88 23.07 2.27
N ALA A 301 7.50 22.94 3.44
CA ALA A 301 6.93 23.45 4.69
C ALA A 301 6.78 24.99 4.66
N ILE A 302 7.78 25.72 4.16
CA ILE A 302 7.70 27.19 4.01
C ILE A 302 6.57 27.58 3.06
N LEU A 303 6.46 26.90 1.90
CA LEU A 303 5.39 27.15 0.93
C LEU A 303 4.00 26.86 1.50
N GLN A 304 3.87 25.80 2.31
CA GLN A 304 2.60 25.48 2.98
C GLN A 304 2.24 26.52 4.07
N GLN A 305 3.22 27.05 4.80
CA GLN A 305 2.98 28.12 5.76
C GLN A 305 2.56 29.43 5.08
N ALA A 306 3.22 29.80 3.97
CA ALA A 306 2.88 30.98 3.19
C ALA A 306 1.48 30.91 2.53
N ARG A 307 0.94 29.70 2.29
CA ARG A 307 -0.44 29.50 1.80
C ARG A 307 -1.51 29.57 2.91
N ARG A 308 -1.10 29.48 4.17
CA ARG A 308 -2.00 29.54 5.34
C ARG A 308 -2.06 30.91 6.01
N SER A 309 -1.11 31.77 5.70
CA SER A 309 -1.05 33.19 6.05
C SER A 309 -1.75 34.03 4.99
#